data_d212dd67d678b0b53428fc922ffa2990
#
_entry.id   d212dd67d678b0b53428fc922ffa2990
#
_cell.length_a   1.000
_cell.length_b   1.000
_cell.length_c   1.000
_cell.angle_alpha   90.00
_cell.angle_beta   90.00
_cell.angle_gamma   90.00
#
_symmetry.space_group_name_H-M   'P 1'
#
loop_
_entity.id
_entity.type
_entity.pdbx_description
1 polymer ?
#
loop_
_entity_poly.entity_id
_entity_poly.type
_entity_poly.pdbx_seq_one_letter_code
_entity_poly.pdbx_strand_id
1 'polypeptide(L)'
;MSEVKKIATRESYGNALVELGKEHENLVVLDADLAEATKTGMFKKVFPERHIDCGIAESNMAGIAAGLSTTGKVPFMSTFAMFAAGRAFEQVRNSIGYPHLNVKIGATHAGLSVGEDGATHQCNEDIALMRVIPGMVVINPSDDIEAKAAVKAAYEYEGPVYLRFGRLAAPVINDRPDYKFEIGKGLTLREGKDLTIVATGLMVSESLAAAEMLAKDGIEAKVINIHTIKPLDEELIVAAAKETGKVVTVEEHSIIGGLGSAVCDCLSEKAPTRVLKIGVNDVYGESGPAKEVLHKYGLDAEGIYTKIKAFA
;
A
#
# COMPACT_ATOMS: atom_id res chain seq x y z
N MET A 1 12.03 -27.34 -5.49
CA MET A 1 11.07 -26.22 -5.43
C MET A 1 11.69 -25.06 -6.19
N SER A 2 11.05 -24.52 -7.23
CA SER A 2 11.53 -23.32 -7.91
C SER A 2 11.61 -22.18 -6.90
N GLU A 3 12.69 -21.42 -6.91
CA GLU A 3 12.87 -20.25 -6.06
C GLU A 3 11.74 -19.26 -6.33
N VAL A 4 11.00 -18.86 -5.29
CA VAL A 4 9.89 -17.91 -5.44
C VAL A 4 10.48 -16.56 -5.82
N LYS A 5 10.09 -16.04 -6.98
CA LYS A 5 10.52 -14.72 -7.46
C LYS A 5 10.09 -13.64 -6.47
N LYS A 6 11.01 -12.76 -6.08
CA LYS A 6 10.75 -11.63 -5.16
C LYS A 6 11.12 -10.33 -5.83
N ILE A 7 10.21 -9.36 -5.81
CA ILE A 7 10.40 -8.04 -6.42
C ILE A 7 9.88 -6.97 -5.46
N ALA A 8 10.63 -5.89 -5.28
CA ALA A 8 10.16 -4.74 -4.51
C ALA A 8 9.08 -3.98 -5.31
N THR A 9 7.96 -3.64 -4.68
CA THR A 9 6.84 -2.98 -5.37
C THR A 9 7.23 -1.60 -5.93
N ARG A 10 8.24 -0.92 -5.36
CA ARG A 10 8.82 0.30 -5.95
C ARG A 10 9.51 0.06 -7.31
N GLU A 11 10.10 -1.14 -7.53
CA GLU A 11 10.70 -1.50 -8.83
C GLU A 11 9.61 -1.76 -9.86
N SER A 12 8.53 -2.41 -9.43
CA SER A 12 7.33 -2.61 -10.24
C SER A 12 6.71 -1.28 -10.66
N TYR A 13 6.67 -0.31 -9.75
CA TYR A 13 6.23 1.06 -10.01
C TYR A 13 7.08 1.73 -11.10
N GLY A 14 8.41 1.73 -10.97
CA GLY A 14 9.30 2.31 -11.98
C GLY A 14 9.14 1.66 -13.37
N ASN A 15 9.01 0.33 -13.42
CA ASN A 15 8.75 -0.40 -14.68
C ASN A 15 7.40 -0.01 -15.29
N ALA A 16 6.32 0.04 -14.48
CA ALA A 16 5.00 0.40 -14.95
C ALA A 16 4.94 1.84 -15.49
N LEU A 17 5.66 2.78 -14.88
CA LEU A 17 5.78 4.15 -15.41
C LEU A 17 6.42 4.17 -16.80
N VAL A 18 7.47 3.36 -17.03
CA VAL A 18 8.11 3.26 -18.34
C VAL A 18 7.15 2.67 -19.37
N GLU A 19 6.39 1.63 -19.02
CA GLU A 19 5.39 1.01 -19.89
C GLU A 19 4.30 2.03 -20.27
N LEU A 20 3.68 2.69 -19.29
CA LEU A 20 2.68 3.72 -19.53
C LEU A 20 3.22 4.92 -20.31
N GLY A 21 4.49 5.31 -20.08
CA GLY A 21 5.11 6.42 -20.79
C GLY A 21 5.28 6.17 -22.29
N LYS A 22 5.39 4.92 -22.74
CA LYS A 22 5.40 4.54 -24.16
C LYS A 22 4.03 4.68 -24.82
N GLU A 23 2.97 4.47 -24.06
CA GLU A 23 1.59 4.48 -24.55
C GLU A 23 0.94 5.86 -24.43
N HIS A 24 1.40 6.72 -23.50
CA HIS A 24 0.73 7.96 -23.12
C HIS A 24 1.70 9.14 -23.04
N GLU A 25 1.59 10.08 -23.96
CA GLU A 25 2.45 11.29 -24.05
C GLU A 25 2.11 12.36 -22.98
N ASN A 26 0.91 12.30 -22.42
CA ASN A 26 0.47 13.22 -21.37
C ASN A 26 0.92 12.82 -19.97
N LEU A 27 1.48 11.60 -19.80
CA LEU A 27 2.07 11.17 -18.54
C LEU A 27 3.38 11.90 -18.28
N VAL A 28 3.51 12.54 -17.11
CA VAL A 28 4.73 13.19 -16.63
C VAL A 28 5.07 12.66 -15.23
N VAL A 29 6.36 12.57 -14.92
CA VAL A 29 6.85 12.05 -13.65
C VAL A 29 7.64 13.13 -12.94
N LEU A 30 7.31 13.37 -11.66
CA LEU A 30 8.02 14.32 -10.82
C LEU A 30 8.71 13.57 -9.67
N ASP A 31 9.86 14.10 -9.27
CA ASP A 31 10.66 13.56 -8.17
C ASP A 31 11.22 14.69 -7.30
N ALA A 32 11.58 14.38 -6.07
CA ALA A 32 12.19 15.31 -5.12
C ALA A 32 13.62 14.86 -4.76
N ASP A 33 14.50 14.77 -5.78
CA ASP A 33 15.91 14.33 -5.66
C ASP A 33 16.07 12.88 -5.13
N LEU A 34 15.09 12.02 -5.39
CA LEU A 34 15.08 10.62 -4.94
C LEU A 34 14.85 9.62 -6.10
N ALA A 35 15.12 10.02 -7.35
CA ALA A 35 14.78 9.25 -8.54
C ALA A 35 15.33 7.80 -8.55
N GLU A 36 16.55 7.58 -8.04
CA GLU A 36 17.14 6.24 -7.96
C GLU A 36 16.48 5.38 -6.86
N ALA A 37 16.07 5.99 -5.75
CA ALA A 37 15.43 5.30 -4.64
C ALA A 37 13.96 4.96 -4.95
N THR A 38 13.22 5.91 -5.53
CA THR A 38 11.81 5.76 -5.91
C THR A 38 11.63 4.94 -7.20
N LYS A 39 12.72 4.71 -7.96
CA LYS A 39 12.77 4.07 -9.27
C LYS A 39 12.18 4.90 -10.42
N THR A 40 11.84 6.16 -10.19
CA THR A 40 11.47 7.11 -11.26
C THR A 40 12.63 7.40 -12.20
N GLY A 41 13.88 7.18 -11.77
CA GLY A 41 15.08 7.22 -12.62
C GLY A 41 15.01 6.29 -13.81
N MET A 42 14.23 5.20 -13.75
CA MET A 42 13.96 4.33 -14.90
C MET A 42 13.18 5.07 -15.99
N PHE A 43 12.16 5.85 -15.60
CA PHE A 43 11.39 6.69 -16.51
C PHE A 43 12.25 7.83 -17.07
N LYS A 44 13.04 8.51 -16.23
CA LYS A 44 13.97 9.57 -16.62
C LYS A 44 14.94 9.14 -17.73
N LYS A 45 15.44 7.89 -17.68
CA LYS A 45 16.36 7.35 -18.68
C LYS A 45 15.73 7.18 -20.07
N VAL A 46 14.41 6.95 -20.12
CA VAL A 46 13.68 6.73 -21.39
C VAL A 46 13.01 8.01 -21.89
N PHE A 47 12.50 8.84 -20.98
CA PHE A 47 11.71 10.05 -21.27
C PHE A 47 12.23 11.25 -20.45
N PRO A 48 13.48 11.71 -20.66
CA PRO A 48 14.09 12.77 -19.87
C PRO A 48 13.32 14.10 -19.91
N GLU A 49 12.65 14.39 -21.04
CA GLU A 49 11.83 15.61 -21.23
C GLU A 49 10.50 15.60 -20.50
N ARG A 50 10.08 14.45 -19.99
CA ARG A 50 8.85 14.26 -19.22
C ARG A 50 9.10 13.92 -17.75
N HIS A 51 10.38 13.96 -17.32
CA HIS A 51 10.78 13.80 -15.93
C HIS A 51 11.23 15.15 -15.37
N ILE A 52 10.64 15.54 -14.22
CA ILE A 52 10.91 16.82 -13.57
C ILE A 52 11.46 16.53 -12.17
N ASP A 53 12.71 16.89 -11.95
CA ASP A 53 13.30 16.88 -10.61
C ASP A 53 13.05 18.25 -9.95
N CYS A 54 12.29 18.25 -8.86
CA CYS A 54 11.92 19.45 -8.12
C CYS A 54 12.92 19.82 -7.02
N GLY A 55 14.02 19.06 -6.88
CA GLY A 55 14.91 19.12 -5.75
C GLY A 55 14.24 18.62 -4.45
N ILE A 56 14.90 18.79 -3.30
CA ILE A 56 14.37 18.38 -1.99
C ILE A 56 13.28 19.36 -1.53
N ALA A 57 12.14 19.35 -2.23
CA ALA A 57 11.07 20.33 -2.05
C ALA A 57 9.68 19.69 -2.33
N GLU A 58 9.26 18.73 -1.54
CA GLU A 58 8.08 17.90 -1.77
C GLU A 58 6.77 18.71 -1.79
N SER A 59 6.68 19.75 -0.95
CA SER A 59 5.54 20.67 -0.97
C SER A 59 5.44 21.45 -2.29
N ASN A 60 6.59 21.90 -2.82
CA ASN A 60 6.65 22.56 -4.14
C ASN A 60 6.31 21.56 -5.26
N MET A 61 6.84 20.33 -5.18
CA MET A 61 6.52 19.25 -6.13
C MET A 61 5.02 18.99 -6.19
N ALA A 62 4.33 18.94 -5.05
CA ALA A 62 2.87 18.78 -5.01
C ALA A 62 2.13 19.93 -5.70
N GLY A 63 2.59 21.17 -5.50
CA GLY A 63 2.05 22.36 -6.20
C GLY A 63 2.29 22.31 -7.71
N ILE A 64 3.48 21.91 -8.16
CA ILE A 64 3.82 21.73 -9.58
C ILE A 64 2.94 20.63 -10.21
N ALA A 65 2.80 19.47 -9.54
CA ALA A 65 1.95 18.39 -10.01
C ALA A 65 0.49 18.82 -10.13
N ALA A 66 -0.03 19.56 -9.14
CA ALA A 66 -1.37 20.13 -9.19
C ALA A 66 -1.54 21.04 -10.41
N GLY A 67 -0.60 21.97 -10.64
CA GLY A 67 -0.62 22.87 -11.80
C GLY A 67 -0.56 22.11 -13.14
N LEU A 68 0.31 21.12 -13.27
CA LEU A 68 0.42 20.33 -14.49
C LEU A 68 -0.87 19.55 -14.81
N SER A 69 -1.56 19.04 -13.80
CA SER A 69 -2.82 18.32 -14.02
C SER A 69 -3.90 19.20 -14.64
N THR A 70 -3.92 20.49 -14.35
CA THR A 70 -4.87 21.44 -14.94
C THR A 70 -4.62 21.72 -16.43
N THR A 71 -3.47 21.29 -16.97
CA THR A 71 -3.10 21.44 -18.39
C THR A 71 -3.36 20.16 -19.21
N GLY A 72 -4.08 19.19 -18.66
CA GLY A 72 -4.36 17.89 -19.32
C GLY A 72 -3.22 16.87 -19.21
N LYS A 73 -2.20 17.12 -18.39
CA LYS A 73 -1.18 16.13 -18.04
C LYS A 73 -1.67 15.24 -16.91
N VAL A 74 -1.13 14.03 -16.85
CA VAL A 74 -1.33 13.10 -15.74
C VAL A 74 0.00 12.98 -14.97
N PRO A 75 0.21 13.80 -13.94
CA PRO A 75 1.45 13.80 -13.17
C PRO A 75 1.47 12.66 -12.16
N PHE A 76 2.59 11.93 -12.12
CA PHE A 76 2.98 11.03 -11.05
C PHE A 76 4.08 11.71 -10.24
N MET A 77 3.74 12.22 -9.04
CA MET A 77 4.71 12.79 -8.12
C MET A 77 5.24 11.71 -7.18
N SER A 78 6.55 11.60 -7.05
CA SER A 78 7.20 10.49 -6.36
C SER A 78 8.21 10.96 -5.33
N THR A 79 8.08 10.43 -4.13
CA THR A 79 9.03 10.61 -3.02
C THR A 79 8.81 9.49 -1.99
N PHE A 80 9.50 9.51 -0.86
CA PHE A 80 9.21 8.59 0.23
C PHE A 80 7.85 8.89 0.87
N ALA A 81 7.18 7.85 1.36
CA ALA A 81 5.87 7.97 1.99
C ALA A 81 5.85 9.00 3.13
N MET A 82 6.90 9.04 3.96
CA MET A 82 7.03 10.03 5.04
C MET A 82 7.02 11.46 4.52
N PHE A 83 7.61 11.71 3.36
CA PHE A 83 7.69 13.07 2.82
C PHE A 83 6.46 13.43 2.00
N ALA A 84 5.85 12.47 1.30
CA ALA A 84 4.58 12.69 0.61
C ALA A 84 3.42 12.94 1.59
N ALA A 85 3.30 12.09 2.61
CA ALA A 85 2.20 12.11 3.56
C ALA A 85 2.44 13.07 4.74
N GLY A 86 3.70 13.24 5.17
CA GLY A 86 4.03 14.13 6.29
C GLY A 86 4.34 15.54 5.83
N ARG A 87 5.46 15.72 5.12
CA ARG A 87 5.97 17.05 4.75
C ARG A 87 5.04 17.80 3.78
N ALA A 88 4.48 17.12 2.78
CA ALA A 88 3.62 17.74 1.77
C ALA A 88 2.11 17.58 2.05
N PHE A 89 1.70 17.14 3.24
CA PHE A 89 0.31 16.83 3.55
C PHE A 89 -0.66 17.95 3.22
N GLU A 90 -0.34 19.18 3.62
CA GLU A 90 -1.20 20.34 3.39
C GLU A 90 -1.39 20.58 1.89
N GLN A 91 -0.33 20.54 1.09
CA GLN A 91 -0.41 20.74 -0.35
C GLN A 91 -1.13 19.59 -1.05
N VAL A 92 -0.91 18.35 -0.62
CA VAL A 92 -1.67 17.18 -1.11
C VAL A 92 -3.16 17.36 -0.81
N ARG A 93 -3.51 17.79 0.41
CA ARG A 93 -4.89 18.02 0.81
C ARG A 93 -5.54 19.18 0.05
N ASN A 94 -4.89 20.34 0.01
CA ASN A 94 -5.51 21.59 -0.45
C ASN A 94 -5.29 21.86 -1.94
N SER A 95 -4.12 21.50 -2.49
CA SER A 95 -3.82 21.75 -3.90
C SER A 95 -4.21 20.61 -4.82
N ILE A 96 -4.29 19.36 -4.30
CA ILE A 96 -4.63 18.16 -5.08
C ILE A 96 -6.01 17.62 -4.70
N GLY A 97 -6.22 17.31 -3.42
CA GLY A 97 -7.43 16.66 -2.94
C GLY A 97 -8.68 17.54 -3.01
N TYR A 98 -8.61 18.78 -2.48
CA TYR A 98 -9.75 19.69 -2.43
C TYR A 98 -10.33 20.03 -3.82
N PRO A 99 -9.53 20.39 -4.84
CA PRO A 99 -10.02 20.58 -6.20
C PRO A 99 -10.20 19.27 -6.99
N HIS A 100 -9.96 18.10 -6.37
CA HIS A 100 -10.06 16.76 -6.98
C HIS A 100 -9.25 16.62 -8.28
N LEU A 101 -7.99 17.07 -8.25
CA LEU A 101 -7.11 17.05 -9.42
C LEU A 101 -6.58 15.65 -9.73
N ASN A 102 -6.38 15.40 -11.02
CA ASN A 102 -5.89 14.11 -11.52
C ASN A 102 -4.37 13.93 -11.30
N VAL A 103 -3.95 13.84 -10.04
CA VAL A 103 -2.56 13.64 -9.63
C VAL A 103 -2.39 12.27 -8.98
N LYS A 104 -1.32 11.55 -9.36
CA LYS A 104 -0.95 10.26 -8.76
C LYS A 104 0.25 10.45 -7.86
N ILE A 105 0.15 9.99 -6.62
CA ILE A 105 1.19 10.13 -5.60
C ILE A 105 1.86 8.76 -5.44
N GLY A 106 3.04 8.58 -6.02
CA GLY A 106 3.85 7.37 -5.92
C GLY A 106 4.74 7.41 -4.68
N ALA A 107 4.18 7.00 -3.55
CA ALA A 107 4.84 7.04 -2.24
C ALA A 107 5.60 5.73 -1.98
N THR A 108 6.91 5.77 -2.02
CA THR A 108 7.77 4.61 -1.78
C THR A 108 8.33 4.59 -0.35
N HIS A 109 8.99 3.50 0.04
CA HIS A 109 9.63 3.37 1.36
C HIS A 109 8.64 3.57 2.51
N ALA A 110 7.45 3.00 2.41
CA ALA A 110 6.45 3.05 3.47
C ALA A 110 6.68 1.96 4.52
N GLY A 111 6.32 2.25 5.76
CA GLY A 111 6.33 1.29 6.87
C GLY A 111 7.71 1.02 7.49
N LEU A 112 7.76 0.00 8.34
CA LEU A 112 8.96 -0.41 9.09
C LEU A 112 10.04 -1.04 8.21
N SER A 113 9.66 -1.64 7.07
CA SER A 113 10.58 -2.33 6.14
C SER A 113 11.50 -1.37 5.36
N VAL A 114 11.42 -0.08 5.60
CA VAL A 114 12.47 0.89 5.25
C VAL A 114 13.81 0.46 5.88
N GLY A 115 13.75 -0.04 7.11
CA GLY A 115 14.89 -0.68 7.76
C GLY A 115 15.88 0.29 8.35
N GLU A 116 17.08 0.35 7.79
CA GLU A 116 18.27 1.03 8.36
C GLU A 116 18.07 2.54 8.53
N ASP A 117 17.29 3.20 7.68
CA ASP A 117 17.01 4.64 7.75
C ASP A 117 16.26 5.03 9.05
N GLY A 118 15.57 4.08 9.66
CA GLY A 118 14.98 4.20 10.99
C GLY A 118 13.72 5.07 11.06
N ALA A 119 13.33 5.41 12.28
CA ALA A 119 12.05 6.03 12.63
C ALA A 119 11.73 7.32 11.87
N THR A 120 12.73 8.10 11.46
CA THR A 120 12.53 9.37 10.74
C THR A 120 12.07 9.18 9.29
N HIS A 121 12.25 7.99 8.73
CA HIS A 121 11.91 7.62 7.36
C HIS A 121 10.80 6.57 7.29
N GLN A 122 10.64 5.77 8.34
CA GLN A 122 9.59 4.76 8.48
C GLN A 122 8.23 5.43 8.65
N CYS A 123 7.45 5.54 7.57
CA CYS A 123 6.12 6.13 7.62
C CYS A 123 5.09 5.08 8.05
N ASN A 124 4.63 5.18 9.28
CA ASN A 124 3.63 4.28 9.84
C ASN A 124 2.24 4.94 9.96
N GLU A 125 2.04 6.12 9.40
CA GLU A 125 0.84 6.94 9.51
C GLU A 125 0.27 7.43 8.15
N ASP A 126 0.93 7.11 7.04
CA ASP A 126 0.58 7.60 5.71
C ASP A 126 -0.82 7.16 5.25
N ILE A 127 -1.21 5.92 5.50
CA ILE A 127 -2.56 5.43 5.17
C ILE A 127 -3.60 6.24 5.94
N ALA A 128 -3.40 6.46 7.24
CA ALA A 128 -4.31 7.24 8.06
C ALA A 128 -4.49 8.67 7.54
N LEU A 129 -3.36 9.35 7.22
CA LEU A 129 -3.35 10.72 6.70
C LEU A 129 -4.03 10.83 5.33
N MET A 130 -3.80 9.88 4.44
CA MET A 130 -4.38 9.90 3.10
C MET A 130 -5.86 9.49 3.10
N ARG A 131 -6.26 8.57 3.98
CA ARG A 131 -7.67 8.15 4.11
C ARG A 131 -8.60 9.28 4.52
N VAL A 132 -8.16 10.23 5.32
CA VAL A 132 -9.03 11.34 5.78
C VAL A 132 -9.27 12.40 4.71
N ILE A 133 -8.50 12.42 3.62
CA ILE A 133 -8.69 13.37 2.53
C ILE A 133 -9.91 12.96 1.68
N PRO A 134 -10.96 13.81 1.55
CA PRO A 134 -12.13 13.49 0.73
C PRO A 134 -11.76 13.18 -0.73
N GLY A 135 -12.33 12.13 -1.30
CA GLY A 135 -12.09 11.73 -2.70
C GLY A 135 -10.73 11.11 -3.01
N MET A 136 -9.78 11.08 -2.06
CA MET A 136 -8.49 10.41 -2.26
C MET A 136 -8.68 8.89 -2.31
N VAL A 137 -8.21 8.25 -3.37
CA VAL A 137 -8.08 6.79 -3.46
C VAL A 137 -6.76 6.38 -2.82
N VAL A 138 -6.77 5.30 -2.01
CA VAL A 138 -5.57 4.80 -1.30
C VAL A 138 -5.34 3.35 -1.64
N ILE A 139 -4.21 3.05 -2.28
CA ILE A 139 -3.84 1.71 -2.78
C ILE A 139 -2.49 1.30 -2.20
N ASN A 140 -2.42 0.06 -1.69
CA ASN A 140 -1.21 -0.56 -1.14
C ASN A 140 -1.06 -1.98 -1.72
N PRO A 141 -0.43 -2.15 -2.90
CA PRO A 141 -0.32 -3.44 -3.57
C PRO A 141 0.62 -4.41 -2.86
N SER A 142 0.31 -5.70 -2.95
CA SER A 142 1.00 -6.79 -2.25
C SER A 142 2.24 -7.32 -2.97
N ASP A 143 2.31 -7.25 -4.31
CA ASP A 143 3.39 -7.81 -5.11
C ASP A 143 3.64 -7.06 -6.44
N ASP A 144 4.55 -7.59 -7.27
CA ASP A 144 4.92 -7.02 -8.58
C ASP A 144 3.72 -6.90 -9.53
N ILE A 145 2.91 -7.94 -9.64
CA ILE A 145 1.79 -7.99 -10.59
C ILE A 145 0.72 -6.98 -10.18
N GLU A 146 0.36 -6.99 -8.92
CA GLU A 146 -0.62 -6.07 -8.36
C GLU A 146 -0.14 -4.62 -8.41
N ALA A 147 1.15 -4.37 -8.14
CA ALA A 147 1.71 -3.03 -8.20
C ALA A 147 1.65 -2.43 -9.61
N LYS A 148 2.01 -3.21 -10.65
CA LYS A 148 1.89 -2.77 -12.05
C LYS A 148 0.44 -2.50 -12.45
N ALA A 149 -0.46 -3.40 -12.07
CA ALA A 149 -1.89 -3.24 -12.35
C ALA A 149 -2.48 -2.02 -11.62
N ALA A 150 -2.06 -1.77 -10.36
CA ALA A 150 -2.46 -0.60 -9.59
C ALA A 150 -2.00 0.72 -10.23
N VAL A 151 -0.77 0.78 -10.75
CA VAL A 151 -0.23 1.97 -11.44
C VAL A 151 -1.02 2.25 -12.72
N LYS A 152 -1.35 1.21 -13.49
CA LYS A 152 -2.18 1.35 -14.69
C LYS A 152 -3.60 1.82 -14.35
N ALA A 153 -4.24 1.18 -13.39
CA ALA A 153 -5.58 1.57 -12.95
C ALA A 153 -5.61 2.98 -12.35
N ALA A 154 -4.55 3.39 -11.65
CA ALA A 154 -4.41 4.75 -11.16
C ALA A 154 -4.29 5.76 -12.31
N TYR A 155 -3.56 5.46 -13.38
CA TYR A 155 -3.49 6.32 -14.56
C TYR A 155 -4.87 6.50 -15.22
N GLU A 156 -5.65 5.44 -15.33
CA GLU A 156 -6.99 5.43 -15.93
C GLU A 156 -8.06 6.11 -15.06
N TYR A 157 -7.84 6.17 -13.75
CA TYR A 157 -8.77 6.81 -12.80
C TYR A 157 -8.66 8.32 -12.86
N GLU A 158 -9.76 9.04 -13.04
CA GLU A 158 -9.81 10.51 -12.99
C GLU A 158 -9.94 10.98 -11.55
N GLY A 159 -8.90 11.59 -11.01
CA GLY A 159 -8.85 12.08 -9.64
C GLY A 159 -7.57 11.72 -8.89
N PRO A 160 -7.46 12.11 -7.61
CA PRO A 160 -6.25 11.90 -6.81
C PRO A 160 -6.14 10.44 -6.32
N VAL A 161 -4.95 9.86 -6.52
CA VAL A 161 -4.64 8.49 -6.06
C VAL A 161 -3.32 8.49 -5.29
N TYR A 162 -3.34 7.95 -4.09
CA TYR A 162 -2.16 7.62 -3.30
C TYR A 162 -1.78 6.15 -3.49
N LEU A 163 -0.61 5.90 -4.07
CA LEU A 163 -0.03 4.58 -4.31
C LEU A 163 1.11 4.35 -3.33
N ARG A 164 0.97 3.37 -2.47
CA ARG A 164 1.92 3.03 -1.41
C ARG A 164 2.81 1.86 -1.82
N PHE A 165 4.12 2.05 -1.84
CA PHE A 165 5.07 1.01 -2.24
C PHE A 165 6.14 0.74 -1.18
N GLY A 166 6.51 -0.54 -1.04
CA GLY A 166 7.58 -0.98 -0.14
C GLY A 166 8.97 -0.95 -0.77
N ARG A 167 9.99 -0.85 0.09
CA ARG A 167 11.41 -1.01 -0.26
C ARG A 167 11.81 -2.48 -0.34
N LEU A 168 11.29 -3.32 0.57
CA LEU A 168 11.61 -4.74 0.66
C LEU A 168 10.99 -5.53 -0.49
N ALA A 169 11.75 -6.48 -1.06
CA ALA A 169 11.24 -7.35 -2.09
C ALA A 169 10.21 -8.35 -1.52
N ALA A 170 9.00 -8.35 -2.08
CA ALA A 170 7.91 -9.24 -1.74
C ALA A 170 7.84 -10.45 -2.70
N PRO A 171 7.39 -11.62 -2.24
CA PRO A 171 7.08 -12.75 -3.12
C PRO A 171 6.00 -12.39 -4.13
N VAL A 172 6.10 -12.85 -5.36
CA VAL A 172 5.03 -12.74 -6.36
C VAL A 172 3.97 -13.80 -6.04
N ILE A 173 2.78 -13.35 -5.66
CA ILE A 173 1.67 -14.21 -5.21
C ILE A 173 0.44 -14.14 -6.12
N ASN A 174 0.36 -13.13 -6.97
CA ASN A 174 -0.76 -12.91 -7.89
C ASN A 174 -0.50 -13.41 -9.31
N ASP A 175 0.54 -14.22 -9.55
CA ASP A 175 0.85 -14.84 -10.85
C ASP A 175 -0.14 -15.99 -11.16
N ARG A 176 -1.36 -15.60 -11.50
CA ARG A 176 -2.45 -16.51 -11.84
C ARG A 176 -3.29 -15.97 -12.99
N PRO A 177 -3.80 -16.83 -13.88
CA PRO A 177 -4.50 -16.40 -15.11
C PRO A 177 -5.81 -15.63 -14.86
N ASP A 178 -6.43 -15.82 -13.72
CA ASP A 178 -7.71 -15.19 -13.34
C ASP A 178 -7.53 -13.89 -12.53
N TYR A 179 -6.27 -13.46 -12.30
CA TYR A 179 -6.02 -12.22 -11.57
C TYR A 179 -6.57 -11.01 -12.31
N LYS A 180 -7.37 -10.21 -11.61
CA LYS A 180 -7.89 -8.93 -12.08
C LYS A 180 -7.74 -7.90 -10.96
N PHE A 181 -7.24 -6.74 -11.32
CA PHE A 181 -7.18 -5.58 -10.43
C PHE A 181 -8.36 -4.66 -10.71
N GLU A 182 -9.08 -4.30 -9.67
CA GLU A 182 -10.18 -3.32 -9.73
C GLU A 182 -10.13 -2.45 -8.47
N ILE A 183 -10.08 -1.12 -8.65
CA ILE A 183 -10.07 -0.18 -7.52
C ILE A 183 -11.31 -0.40 -6.66
N GLY A 184 -11.12 -0.58 -5.36
CA GLY A 184 -12.21 -0.79 -4.40
C GLY A 184 -12.66 -2.24 -4.23
N LYS A 185 -12.00 -3.19 -4.90
CA LYS A 185 -12.26 -4.63 -4.72
C LYS A 185 -11.10 -5.32 -4.00
N GLY A 186 -11.45 -6.26 -3.12
CA GLY A 186 -10.50 -7.15 -2.46
C GLY A 186 -10.47 -8.53 -3.13
N LEU A 187 -9.49 -9.35 -2.74
CA LEU A 187 -9.30 -10.69 -3.28
C LEU A 187 -9.19 -11.73 -2.16
N THR A 188 -10.00 -12.78 -2.18
CA THR A 188 -9.79 -13.94 -1.32
C THR A 188 -8.67 -14.79 -1.91
N LEU A 189 -7.57 -14.92 -1.17
CA LEU A 189 -6.39 -15.69 -1.56
C LEU A 189 -6.36 -17.09 -0.97
N ARG A 190 -7.00 -17.26 0.18
CA ARG A 190 -7.13 -18.55 0.87
C ARG A 190 -8.52 -18.65 1.51
N GLU A 191 -9.20 -19.75 1.29
CA GLU A 191 -10.45 -20.04 1.99
C GLU A 191 -10.19 -20.55 3.42
N GLY A 192 -11.14 -20.33 4.32
CA GLY A 192 -11.08 -20.77 5.71
C GLY A 192 -12.39 -20.44 6.43
N LYS A 193 -12.65 -21.10 7.55
CA LYS A 193 -13.94 -21.02 8.26
C LYS A 193 -13.85 -20.56 9.71
N ASP A 194 -12.66 -20.57 10.33
CA ASP A 194 -12.51 -20.34 11.77
C ASP A 194 -12.26 -18.85 12.11
N LEU A 195 -11.61 -18.12 11.21
CA LEU A 195 -11.39 -16.69 11.28
C LEU A 195 -11.01 -16.12 9.91
N THR A 196 -11.13 -14.80 9.73
CA THR A 196 -10.67 -14.10 8.53
C THR A 196 -9.48 -13.20 8.85
N ILE A 197 -8.40 -13.33 8.06
CA ILE A 197 -7.25 -12.42 8.05
C ILE A 197 -7.42 -11.46 6.88
N VAL A 198 -7.50 -10.17 7.16
CA VAL A 198 -7.59 -9.07 6.17
C VAL A 198 -6.25 -8.36 6.16
N ALA A 199 -5.49 -8.50 5.08
CA ALA A 199 -4.13 -7.98 4.98
C ALA A 199 -3.97 -7.03 3.80
N THR A 200 -2.93 -6.20 3.82
CA THR A 200 -2.58 -5.27 2.74
C THR A 200 -1.07 -5.19 2.53
N GLY A 201 -0.66 -4.91 1.29
CA GLY A 201 0.75 -4.73 0.95
C GLY A 201 1.62 -5.94 1.29
N LEU A 202 2.83 -5.69 1.79
CA LEU A 202 3.78 -6.72 2.19
C LEU A 202 3.20 -7.75 3.16
N MET A 203 2.26 -7.34 4.01
CA MET A 203 1.67 -8.20 5.04
C MET A 203 0.78 -9.30 4.48
N VAL A 204 0.41 -9.25 3.20
CA VAL A 204 -0.40 -10.31 2.57
C VAL A 204 0.39 -11.61 2.49
N SER A 205 1.65 -11.58 2.05
CA SER A 205 2.51 -12.76 1.99
C SER A 205 2.82 -13.34 3.36
N GLU A 206 3.06 -12.49 4.36
CA GLU A 206 3.29 -12.89 5.74
C GLU A 206 2.02 -13.53 6.36
N SER A 207 0.85 -12.98 6.02
CA SER A 207 -0.44 -13.52 6.46
C SER A 207 -0.76 -14.88 5.85
N LEU A 208 -0.43 -15.10 4.58
CA LEU A 208 -0.56 -16.43 3.95
C LEU A 208 0.33 -17.46 4.64
N ALA A 209 1.59 -17.11 4.90
CA ALA A 209 2.50 -17.99 5.62
C ALA A 209 2.03 -18.28 7.08
N ALA A 210 1.51 -17.27 7.78
CA ALA A 210 0.91 -17.46 9.10
C ALA A 210 -0.34 -18.35 9.06
N ALA A 211 -1.18 -18.23 8.02
CA ALA A 211 -2.35 -19.11 7.84
C ALA A 211 -1.97 -20.57 7.61
N GLU A 212 -0.87 -20.83 6.91
CA GLU A 212 -0.32 -22.19 6.77
C GLU A 212 0.18 -22.77 8.11
N MET A 213 0.73 -21.91 8.98
CA MET A 213 1.14 -22.33 10.33
C MET A 213 -0.09 -22.64 11.20
N LEU A 214 -1.12 -21.80 11.14
CA LEU A 214 -2.39 -22.00 11.86
C LEU A 214 -3.10 -23.28 11.43
N ALA A 215 -3.08 -23.62 10.15
CA ALA A 215 -3.67 -24.86 9.63
C ALA A 215 -3.03 -26.12 10.23
N LYS A 216 -1.74 -26.11 10.54
CA LYS A 216 -1.06 -27.22 11.24
C LYS A 216 -1.58 -27.43 12.66
N ASP A 217 -2.12 -26.38 13.27
CA ASP A 217 -2.77 -26.42 14.57
C ASP A 217 -4.31 -26.66 14.48
N GLY A 218 -4.82 -26.90 13.26
CA GLY A 218 -6.24 -27.16 13.00
C GLY A 218 -7.10 -25.90 12.92
N ILE A 219 -6.50 -24.70 12.75
CA ILE A 219 -7.20 -23.42 12.58
C ILE A 219 -7.19 -23.02 11.10
N GLU A 220 -8.35 -23.08 10.45
CA GLU A 220 -8.52 -22.77 9.04
C GLU A 220 -8.86 -21.29 8.84
N ALA A 221 -7.83 -20.47 8.61
CA ALA A 221 -7.96 -19.04 8.39
C ALA A 221 -8.25 -18.72 6.92
N LYS A 222 -9.30 -17.92 6.66
CA LYS A 222 -9.51 -17.23 5.39
C LYS A 222 -8.53 -16.07 5.28
N VAL A 223 -7.90 -15.86 4.11
CA VAL A 223 -6.99 -14.72 3.87
C VAL A 223 -7.51 -13.87 2.73
N ILE A 224 -7.74 -12.60 3.02
CA ILE A 224 -8.20 -11.59 2.07
C ILE A 224 -7.11 -10.54 1.89
N ASN A 225 -6.75 -10.27 0.64
CA ASN A 225 -5.93 -9.14 0.25
C ASN A 225 -6.82 -7.92 -0.02
N ILE A 226 -6.63 -6.85 0.73
CA ILE A 226 -7.23 -5.53 0.51
C ILE A 226 -6.16 -4.61 -0.03
N HIS A 227 -5.97 -4.60 -1.35
CA HIS A 227 -5.04 -3.69 -2.01
C HIS A 227 -5.56 -2.25 -2.09
N THR A 228 -6.88 -2.03 -2.10
CA THR A 228 -7.50 -0.72 -2.05
C THR A 228 -8.12 -0.49 -0.68
N ILE A 229 -7.52 0.41 0.10
CA ILE A 229 -7.97 0.69 1.48
C ILE A 229 -9.09 1.73 1.46
N LYS A 230 -9.07 2.61 0.46
CA LYS A 230 -10.14 3.58 0.20
C LYS A 230 -10.35 3.75 -1.31
N PRO A 231 -11.56 3.47 -1.84
CA PRO A 231 -12.70 2.90 -1.11
C PRO A 231 -12.45 1.46 -0.65
N LEU A 232 -12.99 1.07 0.49
CA LEU A 232 -12.90 -0.29 1.03
C LEU A 232 -13.92 -1.21 0.34
N ASP A 233 -13.58 -2.47 0.07
CA ASP A 233 -14.55 -3.51 -0.32
C ASP A 233 -15.35 -3.98 0.90
N GLU A 234 -16.32 -3.17 1.28
CA GLU A 234 -17.13 -3.42 2.47
C GLU A 234 -17.99 -4.68 2.33
N GLU A 235 -18.45 -4.99 1.11
CA GLU A 235 -19.27 -6.20 0.84
C GLU A 235 -18.46 -7.46 1.15
N LEU A 236 -17.23 -7.54 0.65
CA LEU A 236 -16.33 -8.66 0.91
C LEU A 236 -15.99 -8.80 2.39
N ILE A 237 -15.68 -7.70 3.08
CA ILE A 237 -15.36 -7.68 4.51
C ILE A 237 -16.55 -8.14 5.35
N VAL A 238 -17.75 -7.62 5.07
CA VAL A 238 -18.98 -7.98 5.80
C VAL A 238 -19.35 -9.45 5.57
N ALA A 239 -19.23 -9.94 4.33
CA ALA A 239 -19.49 -11.35 4.02
C ALA A 239 -18.55 -12.28 4.78
N ALA A 240 -17.25 -12.00 4.75
CA ALA A 240 -16.23 -12.79 5.43
C ALA A 240 -16.41 -12.76 6.97
N ALA A 241 -16.74 -11.60 7.54
CA ALA A 241 -16.99 -11.46 8.96
C ALA A 241 -18.21 -12.27 9.44
N LYS A 242 -19.29 -12.30 8.64
CA LYS A 242 -20.48 -13.13 8.92
C LYS A 242 -20.20 -14.62 8.82
N GLU A 243 -19.33 -15.02 7.90
CA GLU A 243 -18.97 -16.42 7.68
C GLU A 243 -18.10 -16.97 8.82
N THR A 244 -17.09 -16.23 9.25
CA THR A 244 -16.08 -16.71 10.19
C THR A 244 -16.24 -16.23 11.63
N GLY A 245 -17.02 -15.18 11.87
CA GLY A 245 -17.32 -14.63 13.19
C GLY A 245 -16.16 -13.93 13.89
N LYS A 246 -14.94 -13.98 13.36
CA LYS A 246 -13.73 -13.33 13.90
C LYS A 246 -12.91 -12.75 12.78
N VAL A 247 -12.41 -11.53 12.93
CA VAL A 247 -11.60 -10.84 11.93
C VAL A 247 -10.26 -10.42 12.55
N VAL A 248 -9.19 -10.58 11.79
CA VAL A 248 -7.85 -10.08 12.12
C VAL A 248 -7.40 -9.17 10.99
N THR A 249 -6.97 -7.96 11.28
CA THR A 249 -6.36 -7.09 10.26
C THR A 249 -4.85 -7.07 10.41
N VAL A 250 -4.12 -7.09 9.30
CA VAL A 250 -2.66 -7.09 9.29
C VAL A 250 -2.12 -6.02 8.34
N GLU A 251 -1.39 -5.08 8.90
CA GLU A 251 -0.83 -3.94 8.15
C GLU A 251 0.55 -3.53 8.67
N GLU A 252 1.44 -3.16 7.79
CA GLU A 252 2.72 -2.54 8.11
C GLU A 252 2.53 -1.03 8.27
N HIS A 253 1.77 -0.66 9.28
CA HIS A 253 1.30 0.69 9.57
C HIS A 253 0.84 0.76 11.03
N SER A 254 0.66 1.94 11.59
CA SER A 254 0.01 2.10 12.89
C SER A 254 -1.37 1.43 12.90
N ILE A 255 -1.72 0.78 14.00
CA ILE A 255 -3.08 0.25 14.23
C ILE A 255 -4.14 1.35 14.33
N ILE A 256 -3.72 2.63 14.35
CA ILE A 256 -4.58 3.81 14.43
C ILE A 256 -4.75 4.41 13.05
N GLY A 257 -5.98 4.46 12.55
CA GLY A 257 -6.33 5.15 11.30
C GLY A 257 -6.06 4.39 9.99
N GLY A 258 -5.32 3.25 10.02
CA GLY A 258 -5.00 2.44 8.84
C GLY A 258 -6.11 1.49 8.40
N LEU A 259 -5.69 0.34 7.81
CA LEU A 259 -6.60 -0.73 7.36
C LEU A 259 -7.48 -1.25 8.50
N GLY A 260 -6.87 -1.53 9.66
CA GLY A 260 -7.60 -2.05 10.81
C GLY A 260 -8.72 -1.11 11.28
N SER A 261 -8.48 0.20 11.25
CA SER A 261 -9.52 1.18 11.54
C SER A 261 -10.63 1.19 10.48
N ALA A 262 -10.27 1.12 9.17
CA ALA A 262 -11.26 1.05 8.10
C ALA A 262 -12.18 -0.17 8.21
N VAL A 263 -11.61 -1.33 8.53
CA VAL A 263 -12.36 -2.57 8.75
C VAL A 263 -13.24 -2.47 10.00
N CYS A 264 -12.72 -1.91 11.09
CA CYS A 264 -13.51 -1.70 12.32
C CYS A 264 -14.68 -0.74 12.09
N ASP A 265 -14.46 0.37 11.37
CA ASP A 265 -15.53 1.33 11.03
C ASP A 265 -16.64 0.63 10.25
N CYS A 266 -16.28 -0.10 9.19
CA CYS A 266 -17.24 -0.87 8.38
C CYS A 266 -18.00 -1.92 9.20
N LEU A 267 -17.30 -2.73 10.01
CA LEU A 267 -17.93 -3.82 10.75
C LEU A 267 -18.77 -3.33 11.92
N SER A 268 -18.40 -2.22 12.58
CA SER A 268 -19.19 -1.66 13.66
C SER A 268 -20.59 -1.25 13.23
N GLU A 269 -20.72 -0.78 11.98
CA GLU A 269 -22.01 -0.35 11.40
C GLU A 269 -22.80 -1.50 10.77
N LYS A 270 -22.12 -2.40 10.03
CA LYS A 270 -22.78 -3.34 9.12
C LYS A 270 -22.84 -4.79 9.61
N ALA A 271 -21.88 -5.21 10.43
CA ALA A 271 -21.77 -6.57 10.96
C ALA A 271 -20.87 -6.60 12.22
N PRO A 272 -21.35 -6.15 13.38
CA PRO A 272 -20.55 -6.09 14.59
C PRO A 272 -19.83 -7.40 14.88
N THR A 273 -18.49 -7.38 14.81
CA THR A 273 -17.64 -8.55 14.85
C THR A 273 -16.40 -8.25 15.70
N ARG A 274 -15.90 -9.25 16.44
CA ARG A 274 -14.64 -9.12 17.18
C ARG A 274 -13.47 -8.99 16.22
N VAL A 275 -12.70 -7.88 16.32
CA VAL A 275 -11.56 -7.59 15.47
C VAL A 275 -10.26 -7.52 16.28
N LEU A 276 -9.23 -8.24 15.85
CA LEU A 276 -7.85 -8.06 16.29
C LEU A 276 -7.11 -7.24 15.25
N LYS A 277 -6.50 -6.13 15.64
CA LYS A 277 -5.62 -5.36 14.77
C LYS A 277 -4.16 -5.74 15.01
N ILE A 278 -3.45 -6.16 13.97
CA ILE A 278 -2.01 -6.43 13.98
C ILE A 278 -1.33 -5.36 13.11
N GLY A 279 -0.48 -4.57 13.72
CA GLY A 279 0.26 -3.46 13.13
C GLY A 279 1.24 -2.89 14.14
N VAL A 280 1.67 -1.65 13.95
CA VAL A 280 2.55 -0.91 14.87
C VAL A 280 1.70 -0.34 16.02
N ASN A 281 2.01 -0.74 17.25
CA ASN A 281 1.20 -0.44 18.44
C ASN A 281 1.59 0.89 19.10
N ASP A 282 1.23 2.01 18.45
CA ASP A 282 1.42 3.38 18.97
C ASP A 282 2.86 3.66 19.48
N VAL A 283 3.84 3.21 18.70
CA VAL A 283 5.27 3.39 18.95
C VAL A 283 5.98 3.79 17.66
N TYR A 284 7.10 4.49 17.78
CA TYR A 284 7.98 4.72 16.64
C TYR A 284 8.70 3.44 16.22
N GLY A 285 9.15 3.41 14.97
CA GLY A 285 10.07 2.38 14.52
C GLY A 285 11.51 2.61 15.01
N GLU A 286 12.43 1.82 14.49
CA GLU A 286 13.86 1.90 14.82
C GLU A 286 14.73 1.49 13.64
N SER A 287 16.02 1.87 13.67
CA SER A 287 17.00 1.45 12.68
C SER A 287 17.41 -0.01 12.88
N GLY A 288 17.48 -0.74 11.78
CA GLY A 288 17.93 -2.14 11.77
C GLY A 288 17.68 -2.80 10.42
N PRO A 289 18.17 -4.02 10.20
CA PRO A 289 17.83 -4.81 9.01
C PRO A 289 16.31 -5.01 8.92
N ALA A 290 15.71 -4.69 7.77
CA ALA A 290 14.25 -4.63 7.62
C ALA A 290 13.50 -5.87 8.16
N LYS A 291 14.01 -7.08 7.92
CA LYS A 291 13.39 -8.31 8.41
C LYS A 291 13.45 -8.46 9.94
N GLU A 292 14.57 -8.04 10.56
CA GLU A 292 14.73 -8.08 12.00
C GLU A 292 13.80 -7.07 12.68
N VAL A 293 13.65 -5.89 12.09
CA VAL A 293 12.68 -4.90 12.55
C VAL A 293 11.26 -5.46 12.47
N LEU A 294 10.85 -6.01 11.32
CA LEU A 294 9.52 -6.64 11.18
C LEU A 294 9.30 -7.74 12.21
N HIS A 295 10.29 -8.62 12.43
CA HIS A 295 10.24 -9.68 13.45
C HIS A 295 10.04 -9.11 14.86
N LYS A 296 10.82 -8.11 15.23
CA LYS A 296 10.74 -7.46 16.57
C LYS A 296 9.35 -6.86 16.84
N TYR A 297 8.70 -6.31 15.81
CA TYR A 297 7.36 -5.76 15.92
C TYR A 297 6.26 -6.83 15.76
N GLY A 298 6.66 -8.08 15.48
CA GLY A 298 5.73 -9.21 15.27
C GLY A 298 4.87 -9.03 14.04
N LEU A 299 5.49 -8.53 12.95
CA LEU A 299 4.90 -8.32 11.63
C LEU A 299 5.49 -9.28 10.58
N ASP A 300 6.16 -10.32 11.02
CA ASP A 300 6.49 -11.50 10.21
C ASP A 300 5.45 -12.61 10.42
N ALA A 301 5.56 -13.68 9.65
CA ALA A 301 4.61 -14.81 9.70
C ALA A 301 4.50 -15.43 11.10
N GLU A 302 5.62 -15.56 11.83
CA GLU A 302 5.66 -16.13 13.18
C GLU A 302 4.97 -15.24 14.21
N GLY A 303 5.24 -13.94 14.17
CA GLY A 303 4.60 -12.95 15.03
C GLY A 303 3.10 -12.84 14.79
N ILE A 304 2.67 -12.85 13.51
CA ILE A 304 1.26 -12.85 13.12
C ILE A 304 0.58 -14.13 13.62
N TYR A 305 1.18 -15.32 13.36
CA TYR A 305 0.67 -16.59 13.84
C TYR A 305 0.47 -16.60 15.36
N THR A 306 1.49 -16.15 16.11
CA THR A 306 1.46 -16.15 17.58
C THR A 306 0.31 -15.27 18.12
N LYS A 307 0.14 -14.07 17.55
CA LYS A 307 -0.94 -13.14 17.95
C LYS A 307 -2.32 -13.70 17.61
N ILE A 308 -2.47 -14.33 16.43
CA ILE A 308 -3.74 -14.92 16.00
C ILE A 308 -4.08 -16.14 16.86
N LYS A 309 -3.12 -17.01 17.16
CA LYS A 309 -3.34 -18.19 18.01
C LYS A 309 -3.83 -17.82 19.41
N ALA A 310 -3.37 -16.70 19.95
CA ALA A 310 -3.84 -16.19 21.24
C ALA A 310 -5.25 -15.56 21.16
N PHE A 311 -5.69 -15.17 19.96
CA PHE A 311 -7.00 -14.54 19.74
C PHE A 311 -8.08 -15.57 19.34
N ALA A 312 -7.71 -16.65 18.66
CA ALA A 312 -8.61 -17.66 18.10
C ALA A 312 -9.34 -18.45 19.20
#